data_66f41505b894d7fad5cb4cc3cd42816b
#
_entry.id   66f41505b894d7fad5cb4cc3cd42816b
#
_cell.length_a   1.000
_cell.length_b   1.000
_cell.length_c   1.000
_cell.angle_alpha   90.00
_cell.angle_beta   90.00
_cell.angle_gamma   90.00
#
_symmetry.space_group_name_H-M   'P 1'
#
loop_
_entity.id
_entity.type
_entity.pdbx_description
1 polymer ?
#
loop_
_entity_poly.entity_id
_entity_poly.type
_entity_poly.pdbx_seq_one_letter_code
_entity_poly.pdbx_strand_id
1 'polypeptide(L)'
;MTRERTTVIWRFLDGRPGHENQVRGLSEALGRIRSVEVFDVFVHDDMKGLRSFLPSRLLHVASFPAPDLLIGAGHSTHLPLLACSRRYGGRTVVIMKPSLPVAFFDLCLIPEHDTLRFQSGNVVRTEGALNRIRPSDKQIADHGLILIGGLSKHFRWSDESIAQQIQNLIASTRLQWTIAASERTPVSFLKNLQAKLPDVRLMTPDDTSAEWLPDQLACTGTVWVTCDSMSMIYEALTAGAQVGLLELEPTSPGRISSNIQRLIRSSMVTASSDWLNGRPLSASAKSFSEADRCSRIVAERCLSPNSPVTSGFRIADLLSVPSSGEVANANLRGLGSLISEVRIPLR
;
A
#
# COMPACT_ATOMS: atom_id res chain seq x y z
N MET A 1 -11.02 26.06 -25.92
CA MET A 1 -10.68 25.25 -24.73
C MET A 1 -11.33 23.89 -24.93
N THR A 2 -10.57 22.90 -25.34
CA THR A 2 -11.03 21.50 -25.41
C THR A 2 -11.32 21.04 -23.97
N ARG A 3 -12.57 20.71 -23.67
CA ARG A 3 -12.96 20.13 -22.40
C ARG A 3 -12.14 18.86 -22.22
N GLU A 4 -11.24 18.84 -21.25
CA GLU A 4 -10.45 17.65 -20.95
C GLU A 4 -11.41 16.52 -20.53
N ARG A 5 -11.35 15.39 -21.24
CA ARG A 5 -12.23 14.24 -20.98
C ARG A 5 -11.97 13.72 -19.57
N THR A 6 -13.01 13.57 -18.77
CA THR A 6 -12.95 12.95 -17.44
C THR A 6 -12.50 11.50 -17.59
N THR A 7 -11.50 11.11 -16.83
CA THR A 7 -10.96 9.74 -16.79
C THR A 7 -11.77 8.89 -15.82
N VAL A 8 -12.31 7.79 -16.30
CA VAL A 8 -13.06 6.82 -15.48
C VAL A 8 -12.10 5.81 -14.88
N ILE A 9 -12.10 5.70 -13.55
CA ILE A 9 -11.23 4.78 -12.79
C ILE A 9 -12.10 3.78 -12.04
N TRP A 10 -11.86 2.49 -12.25
CA TRP A 10 -12.43 1.44 -11.42
C TRP A 10 -11.38 0.97 -10.41
N ARG A 11 -11.69 1.05 -9.10
CA ARG A 11 -10.82 0.61 -8.01
C ARG A 11 -11.29 -0.74 -7.49
N PHE A 12 -10.41 -1.74 -7.52
CA PHE A 12 -10.68 -3.07 -7.00
C PHE A 12 -10.23 -3.15 -5.54
N LEU A 13 -11.19 -3.32 -4.64
CA LEU A 13 -11.02 -3.30 -3.18
C LEU A 13 -11.28 -4.70 -2.63
N ASP A 14 -10.32 -5.24 -1.87
CA ASP A 14 -10.35 -6.62 -1.35
C ASP A 14 -10.60 -6.71 0.16
N GLY A 15 -11.02 -5.61 0.80
CA GLY A 15 -11.31 -5.52 2.22
C GLY A 15 -10.05 -5.42 3.10
N ARG A 16 -8.85 -5.34 2.52
CA ARG A 16 -7.61 -5.21 3.28
C ARG A 16 -7.18 -3.73 3.36
N PRO A 17 -7.17 -3.11 4.55
CA PRO A 17 -6.91 -1.67 4.68
C PRO A 17 -5.63 -1.21 4.00
N GLY A 18 -4.52 -1.97 4.13
CA GLY A 18 -3.24 -1.61 3.50
C GLY A 18 -3.25 -1.69 1.97
N HIS A 19 -4.05 -2.58 1.36
CA HIS A 19 -4.23 -2.64 -0.09
C HIS A 19 -5.10 -1.48 -0.58
N GLU A 20 -6.22 -1.25 0.09
CA GLU A 20 -7.14 -0.17 -0.25
C GLU A 20 -6.51 1.20 -0.12
N ASN A 21 -5.71 1.43 0.94
CA ASN A 21 -4.98 2.69 1.12
C ASN A 21 -4.06 3.00 -0.08
N GLN A 22 -3.38 1.99 -0.63
CA GLN A 22 -2.53 2.16 -1.81
C GLN A 22 -3.35 2.47 -3.08
N VAL A 23 -4.45 1.73 -3.31
CA VAL A 23 -5.34 1.95 -4.46
C VAL A 23 -5.99 3.34 -4.40
N ARG A 24 -6.48 3.74 -3.22
CA ARG A 24 -7.05 5.07 -2.99
C ARG A 24 -6.00 6.15 -3.17
N GLY A 25 -4.81 5.98 -2.61
CA GLY A 25 -3.70 6.92 -2.74
C GLY A 25 -3.32 7.20 -4.19
N LEU A 26 -3.21 6.16 -5.04
CA LEU A 26 -2.93 6.34 -6.46
C LEU A 26 -4.08 7.06 -7.19
N SER A 27 -5.33 6.66 -6.95
CA SER A 27 -6.50 7.28 -7.61
C SER A 27 -6.70 8.74 -7.20
N GLU A 28 -6.49 9.07 -5.93
CA GLU A 28 -6.52 10.46 -5.44
C GLU A 28 -5.37 11.29 -6.01
N ALA A 29 -4.17 10.69 -6.16
CA ALA A 29 -3.05 11.35 -6.83
C ALA A 29 -3.33 11.64 -8.31
N LEU A 30 -3.98 10.72 -9.02
CA LEU A 30 -4.45 10.96 -10.39
C LEU A 30 -5.47 12.10 -10.44
N GLY A 31 -6.40 12.18 -9.49
CA GLY A 31 -7.38 13.25 -9.38
C GLY A 31 -6.77 14.64 -9.15
N ARG A 32 -5.51 14.71 -8.66
CA ARG A 32 -4.78 15.98 -8.51
C ARG A 32 -4.20 16.52 -9.83
N ILE A 33 -4.00 15.66 -10.81
CA ILE A 33 -3.35 16.04 -12.09
C ILE A 33 -4.31 16.02 -13.27
N ARG A 34 -5.52 15.46 -13.10
CA ARG A 34 -6.55 15.43 -14.15
C ARG A 34 -7.95 15.19 -13.57
N SER A 35 -8.99 15.51 -14.36
CA SER A 35 -10.37 15.20 -13.97
C SER A 35 -10.58 13.68 -13.94
N VAL A 36 -11.08 13.15 -12.83
CA VAL A 36 -11.35 11.71 -12.64
C VAL A 36 -12.76 11.48 -12.09
N GLU A 37 -13.37 10.39 -12.52
CA GLU A 37 -14.57 9.81 -11.92
C GLU A 37 -14.23 8.39 -11.45
N VAL A 38 -14.56 8.07 -10.20
CA VAL A 38 -14.05 6.85 -9.54
C VAL A 38 -15.20 5.95 -9.12
N PHE A 39 -15.09 4.65 -9.44
CA PHE A 39 -16.04 3.61 -9.08
C PHE A 39 -15.34 2.52 -8.28
N ASP A 40 -15.90 2.16 -7.12
CA ASP A 40 -15.38 1.10 -6.28
C ASP A 40 -15.99 -0.26 -6.65
N VAL A 41 -15.13 -1.21 -6.97
CA VAL A 41 -15.46 -2.61 -7.25
C VAL A 41 -15.01 -3.46 -6.06
N PHE A 42 -15.95 -3.84 -5.21
CA PHE A 42 -15.66 -4.68 -4.06
C PHE A 42 -15.50 -6.14 -4.49
N VAL A 43 -14.32 -6.70 -4.21
CA VAL A 43 -13.98 -8.09 -4.56
C VAL A 43 -14.44 -9.03 -3.46
N HIS A 44 -15.64 -9.58 -3.63
CA HIS A 44 -16.20 -10.60 -2.76
C HIS A 44 -15.68 -12.01 -3.10
N ASP A 45 -15.92 -12.98 -2.22
CA ASP A 45 -15.42 -14.35 -2.38
C ASP A 45 -15.92 -15.04 -3.65
N ASP A 46 -17.10 -14.70 -4.11
CA ASP A 46 -17.70 -15.22 -5.34
C ASP A 46 -17.08 -14.65 -6.63
N MET A 47 -16.35 -13.54 -6.53
CA MET A 47 -15.57 -12.95 -7.64
C MET A 47 -14.12 -13.45 -7.68
N LYS A 48 -13.68 -14.27 -6.73
CA LYS A 48 -12.30 -14.78 -6.70
C LYS A 48 -12.09 -15.92 -7.69
N GLY A 49 -10.85 -16.01 -8.17
CA GLY A 49 -10.45 -17.06 -9.10
C GLY A 49 -11.06 -16.93 -10.51
N LEU A 50 -11.11 -18.03 -11.26
CA LEU A 50 -11.60 -18.06 -12.64
C LEU A 50 -13.11 -17.75 -12.75
N ARG A 51 -13.86 -17.83 -11.66
CA ARG A 51 -15.28 -17.46 -11.63
C ARG A 51 -15.51 -15.98 -11.97
N SER A 52 -14.51 -15.11 -11.79
CA SER A 52 -14.57 -13.70 -12.20
C SER A 52 -14.88 -13.52 -13.69
N PHE A 53 -14.55 -14.50 -14.54
CA PHE A 53 -14.81 -14.43 -15.98
C PHE A 53 -16.26 -14.81 -16.37
N LEU A 54 -17.09 -15.25 -15.41
CA LEU A 54 -18.50 -15.52 -15.65
C LEU A 54 -19.28 -14.20 -15.77
N PRO A 55 -20.05 -13.97 -16.85
CA PRO A 55 -20.78 -12.71 -17.05
C PRO A 55 -21.70 -12.34 -15.88
N SER A 56 -22.33 -13.35 -15.24
CA SER A 56 -23.22 -13.15 -14.09
C SER A 56 -22.54 -12.52 -12.87
N ARG A 57 -21.21 -12.69 -12.73
CA ARG A 57 -20.43 -12.13 -11.62
C ARG A 57 -20.03 -10.67 -11.83
N LEU A 58 -20.15 -10.18 -13.06
CA LEU A 58 -19.83 -8.80 -13.43
C LEU A 58 -21.07 -7.91 -13.60
N LEU A 59 -22.27 -8.42 -13.27
CA LEU A 59 -23.53 -7.68 -13.45
C LEU A 59 -23.59 -6.41 -12.59
N HIS A 60 -23.01 -6.42 -11.39
CA HIS A 60 -23.02 -5.28 -10.48
C HIS A 60 -22.20 -4.08 -10.99
N VAL A 61 -21.21 -4.32 -11.87
CA VAL A 61 -20.42 -3.24 -12.49
C VAL A 61 -20.93 -2.88 -13.89
N ALA A 62 -21.94 -3.56 -14.40
CA ALA A 62 -22.47 -3.33 -15.75
C ALA A 62 -23.12 -1.96 -15.94
N SER A 63 -23.55 -1.30 -14.86
CA SER A 63 -24.10 0.06 -14.86
C SER A 63 -23.03 1.15 -14.80
N PHE A 64 -21.77 0.81 -14.54
CA PHE A 64 -20.69 1.78 -14.47
C PHE A 64 -20.28 2.23 -15.88
N PRO A 65 -19.83 3.49 -16.05
CA PRO A 65 -19.21 3.90 -17.30
C PRO A 65 -17.99 3.05 -17.63
N ALA A 66 -17.72 2.84 -18.94
CA ALA A 66 -16.55 2.08 -19.36
C ALA A 66 -15.27 2.67 -18.77
N PRO A 67 -14.39 1.86 -18.14
CA PRO A 67 -13.22 2.35 -17.46
C PRO A 67 -12.10 2.74 -18.43
N ASP A 68 -11.38 3.81 -18.13
CA ASP A 68 -10.09 4.12 -18.73
C ASP A 68 -8.95 3.39 -17.99
N LEU A 69 -9.08 3.28 -16.64
CA LEU A 69 -8.15 2.58 -15.76
C LEU A 69 -8.89 1.62 -14.83
N LEU A 70 -8.25 0.46 -14.60
CA LEU A 70 -8.64 -0.51 -13.59
C LEU A 70 -7.43 -0.65 -12.65
N ILE A 71 -7.61 -0.28 -11.38
CA ILE A 71 -6.53 -0.25 -10.40
C ILE A 71 -6.83 -1.25 -9.29
N GLY A 72 -5.87 -2.12 -8.97
CA GLY A 72 -6.00 -3.10 -7.89
C GLY A 72 -4.69 -3.35 -7.15
N ALA A 73 -4.81 -3.76 -5.88
CA ALA A 73 -3.70 -4.21 -5.05
C ALA A 73 -4.04 -5.55 -4.39
N GLY A 74 -3.04 -6.44 -4.31
CA GLY A 74 -3.21 -7.75 -3.72
C GLY A 74 -3.77 -8.82 -4.68
N HIS A 75 -3.44 -10.08 -4.39
CA HIS A 75 -3.67 -11.20 -5.32
C HIS A 75 -5.15 -11.46 -5.64
N SER A 76 -6.05 -11.17 -4.70
CA SER A 76 -7.49 -11.37 -4.88
C SER A 76 -8.11 -10.48 -5.95
N THR A 77 -7.49 -9.32 -6.23
CA THR A 77 -7.99 -8.36 -7.23
C THR A 77 -7.58 -8.69 -8.66
N HIS A 78 -6.55 -9.53 -8.87
CA HIS A 78 -5.93 -9.71 -10.19
C HIS A 78 -6.89 -10.29 -11.23
N LEU A 79 -7.56 -11.42 -10.94
CA LEU A 79 -8.47 -12.07 -11.90
C LEU A 79 -9.74 -11.26 -12.12
N PRO A 80 -10.41 -10.70 -11.09
CA PRO A 80 -11.54 -9.77 -11.30
C PRO A 80 -11.19 -8.57 -12.17
N LEU A 81 -10.02 -7.96 -11.93
CA LEU A 81 -9.51 -6.83 -12.69
C LEU A 81 -9.28 -7.20 -14.17
N LEU A 82 -8.63 -8.33 -14.46
CA LEU A 82 -8.43 -8.83 -15.82
C LEU A 82 -9.73 -9.19 -16.51
N ALA A 83 -10.70 -9.78 -15.79
CA ALA A 83 -12.01 -10.11 -16.32
C ALA A 83 -12.79 -8.85 -16.72
N CYS A 84 -12.77 -7.81 -15.88
CA CYS A 84 -13.40 -6.53 -16.17
C CYS A 84 -12.71 -5.81 -17.34
N SER A 85 -11.38 -5.77 -17.38
CA SER A 85 -10.63 -5.18 -18.49
C SER A 85 -10.96 -5.88 -19.83
N ARG A 86 -11.06 -7.21 -19.82
CA ARG A 86 -11.44 -7.97 -21.05
C ARG A 86 -12.84 -7.63 -21.54
N ARG A 87 -13.80 -7.39 -20.62
CA ARG A 87 -15.21 -7.17 -20.97
C ARG A 87 -15.53 -5.71 -21.27
N TYR A 88 -14.96 -4.81 -20.52
CA TYR A 88 -15.32 -3.37 -20.54
C TYR A 88 -14.21 -2.49 -21.07
N GLY A 89 -13.03 -3.05 -21.33
CA GLY A 89 -11.85 -2.29 -21.75
C GLY A 89 -11.09 -1.66 -20.57
N GLY A 90 -10.30 -0.65 -20.86
CA GLY A 90 -9.46 0.07 -19.91
C GLY A 90 -8.11 -0.58 -19.65
N ARG A 91 -7.17 0.22 -19.11
CA ARG A 91 -5.80 -0.20 -18.79
C ARG A 91 -5.72 -0.73 -17.38
N THR A 92 -4.99 -1.80 -17.21
CA THR A 92 -4.82 -2.51 -15.94
C THR A 92 -3.57 -2.03 -15.20
N VAL A 93 -3.74 -1.50 -14.00
CA VAL A 93 -2.65 -1.06 -13.13
C VAL A 93 -2.68 -1.87 -11.84
N VAL A 94 -1.62 -2.62 -11.57
CA VAL A 94 -1.51 -3.43 -10.34
C VAL A 94 -0.44 -2.83 -9.44
N ILE A 95 -0.82 -2.64 -8.17
CA ILE A 95 0.08 -2.19 -7.11
C ILE A 95 0.53 -3.41 -6.31
N MET A 96 1.81 -3.44 -5.93
CA MET A 96 2.54 -4.55 -5.33
C MET A 96 2.87 -5.65 -6.37
N LYS A 97 3.76 -6.56 -5.98
CA LYS A 97 4.16 -7.69 -6.83
C LYS A 97 2.96 -8.59 -7.10
N PRO A 98 2.55 -8.76 -8.36
CA PRO A 98 1.45 -9.65 -8.70
C PRO A 98 1.82 -11.12 -8.49
N SER A 99 0.82 -11.94 -8.19
CA SER A 99 0.94 -13.41 -8.16
C SER A 99 0.88 -14.03 -9.57
N LEU A 100 0.37 -13.27 -10.55
CA LEU A 100 0.35 -13.64 -11.96
C LEU A 100 1.56 -13.01 -12.68
N PRO A 101 1.94 -13.52 -13.88
CA PRO A 101 2.97 -12.90 -14.70
C PRO A 101 2.69 -11.40 -14.96
N VAL A 102 3.70 -10.56 -14.80
CA VAL A 102 3.58 -9.11 -15.02
C VAL A 102 3.10 -8.74 -16.42
N ALA A 103 3.39 -9.59 -17.41
CA ALA A 103 2.96 -9.41 -18.79
C ALA A 103 1.43 -9.40 -18.99
N PHE A 104 0.65 -9.84 -18.00
CA PHE A 104 -0.82 -9.82 -18.07
C PHE A 104 -1.40 -8.46 -17.75
N PHE A 105 -0.61 -7.54 -17.24
CA PHE A 105 -1.04 -6.21 -16.84
C PHE A 105 -0.36 -5.14 -17.70
N ASP A 106 -1.06 -4.01 -17.91
CA ASP A 106 -0.48 -2.90 -18.66
C ASP A 106 0.63 -2.21 -17.86
N LEU A 107 0.47 -2.09 -16.53
CA LEU A 107 1.46 -1.51 -15.63
C LEU A 107 1.45 -2.18 -14.27
N CYS A 108 2.65 -2.45 -13.73
CA CYS A 108 2.84 -2.97 -12.38
C CYS A 108 3.72 -2.03 -11.57
N LEU A 109 3.19 -1.51 -10.47
CA LEU A 109 3.90 -0.66 -9.52
C LEU A 109 4.40 -1.54 -8.36
N ILE A 110 5.69 -1.90 -8.38
CA ILE A 110 6.24 -2.95 -7.51
C ILE A 110 7.31 -2.38 -6.58
N PRO A 111 7.15 -2.51 -5.24
CA PRO A 111 8.15 -2.05 -4.29
C PRO A 111 9.56 -2.63 -4.56
N GLU A 112 10.60 -1.82 -4.34
CA GLU A 112 11.99 -2.22 -4.57
C GLU A 112 12.43 -3.45 -3.78
N HIS A 113 11.88 -3.64 -2.59
CA HIS A 113 12.19 -4.80 -1.75
C HIS A 113 11.57 -6.12 -2.27
N ASP A 114 10.65 -6.06 -3.24
CA ASP A 114 10.10 -7.24 -3.89
C ASP A 114 10.97 -7.65 -5.08
N THR A 115 11.64 -8.80 -4.97
CA THR A 115 12.50 -9.31 -6.04
C THR A 115 11.68 -9.78 -7.24
N LEU A 116 12.09 -9.34 -8.43
CA LEU A 116 11.61 -9.85 -9.70
C LEU A 116 12.72 -10.67 -10.36
N ARG A 117 12.34 -11.78 -11.01
CA ARG A 117 13.30 -12.61 -11.74
C ARG A 117 13.80 -11.94 -13.01
N PHE A 118 12.96 -11.11 -13.64
CA PHE A 118 13.25 -10.42 -14.89
C PHE A 118 12.76 -8.99 -14.83
N GLN A 119 13.47 -8.08 -15.47
CA GLN A 119 12.98 -6.72 -15.72
C GLN A 119 11.99 -6.76 -16.88
N SER A 120 10.93 -5.98 -16.78
CA SER A 120 9.92 -5.84 -17.83
C SER A 120 9.58 -4.36 -18.00
N GLY A 121 9.36 -3.92 -19.24
CA GLY A 121 9.08 -2.53 -19.55
C GLY A 121 7.78 -1.97 -18.93
N ASN A 122 6.87 -2.87 -18.53
CA ASN A 122 5.62 -2.52 -17.84
C ASN A 122 5.75 -2.53 -16.29
N VAL A 123 6.97 -2.63 -15.77
CA VAL A 123 7.21 -2.58 -14.32
C VAL A 123 7.85 -1.24 -13.95
N VAL A 124 7.27 -0.60 -12.94
CA VAL A 124 7.82 0.58 -12.28
C VAL A 124 8.16 0.21 -10.85
N ARG A 125 9.40 0.46 -10.44
CA ARG A 125 9.84 0.23 -9.06
C ARG A 125 9.42 1.40 -8.19
N THR A 126 8.87 1.09 -6.99
CA THR A 126 8.50 2.09 -6.00
C THR A 126 9.39 1.99 -4.78
N GLU A 127 9.84 3.12 -4.25
CA GLU A 127 10.71 3.16 -3.07
C GLU A 127 9.98 2.72 -1.80
N GLY A 128 8.65 2.88 -1.78
CA GLY A 128 7.80 2.47 -0.67
C GLY A 128 6.37 2.15 -1.08
N ALA A 129 5.52 1.95 -0.08
CA ALA A 129 4.09 1.76 -0.28
C ALA A 129 3.44 3.09 -0.67
N LEU A 130 2.59 3.04 -1.70
CA LEU A 130 1.71 4.16 -2.02
C LEU A 130 0.71 4.36 -0.86
N ASN A 131 0.32 5.61 -0.64
CA ASN A 131 -0.65 5.94 0.42
C ASN A 131 -1.41 7.23 0.05
N ARG A 132 -2.41 7.60 0.86
CA ARG A 132 -3.25 8.77 0.67
C ARG A 132 -2.65 10.07 1.21
N ILE A 133 -1.57 9.98 1.95
CA ILE A 133 -0.95 11.13 2.61
C ILE A 133 -0.38 12.09 1.57
N ARG A 134 -0.42 13.36 1.91
CA ARG A 134 0.16 14.45 1.11
C ARG A 134 1.32 15.08 1.85
N PRO A 135 2.37 15.47 1.13
CA PRO A 135 3.38 16.35 1.71
C PRO A 135 2.73 17.63 2.26
N SER A 136 3.13 18.03 3.47
CA SER A 136 2.60 19.22 4.11
C SER A 136 3.74 20.14 4.52
N ASP A 137 3.50 21.44 4.40
CA ASP A 137 4.34 22.53 4.91
C ASP A 137 3.73 23.21 6.15
N LYS A 138 2.59 22.69 6.64
CA LYS A 138 1.82 23.23 7.78
C LYS A 138 2.21 22.61 9.12
N GLN A 139 3.38 22.02 9.21
CA GLN A 139 3.83 21.31 10.40
C GLN A 139 4.02 22.27 11.58
N ILE A 140 3.49 21.89 12.74
CA ILE A 140 3.57 22.61 14.00
C ILE A 140 4.77 22.05 14.76
N ALA A 141 5.74 22.91 15.06
CA ALA A 141 7.05 22.51 15.58
C ALA A 141 7.02 21.87 16.98
N ASP A 142 6.00 22.18 17.79
CA ASP A 142 5.84 21.68 19.16
C ASP A 142 4.94 20.45 19.28
N HIS A 143 4.45 19.89 18.14
CA HIS A 143 3.61 18.71 18.12
C HIS A 143 4.38 17.47 17.66
N GLY A 144 4.23 16.39 18.44
CA GLY A 144 4.77 15.07 18.14
C GLY A 144 3.67 14.01 18.06
N LEU A 145 3.82 13.05 17.16
CA LEU A 145 2.90 11.93 16.97
C LEU A 145 3.64 10.61 17.14
N ILE A 146 3.11 9.70 17.95
CA ILE A 146 3.61 8.34 18.11
C ILE A 146 2.59 7.39 17.52
N LEU A 147 2.98 6.64 16.50
CA LEU A 147 2.15 5.65 15.82
C LEU A 147 2.55 4.23 16.25
N ILE A 148 1.62 3.53 16.86
CA ILE A 148 1.85 2.19 17.40
C ILE A 148 1.18 1.16 16.49
N GLY A 149 1.98 0.30 15.87
CA GLY A 149 1.53 -0.87 15.12
C GLY A 149 0.96 -1.94 16.05
N GLY A 150 1.68 -2.99 16.31
CA GLY A 150 1.25 -4.04 17.24
C GLY A 150 1.74 -5.43 16.86
N LEU A 151 0.99 -6.43 17.26
CA LEU A 151 1.37 -7.83 17.04
C LEU A 151 1.58 -8.12 15.55
N SER A 152 2.72 -8.71 15.24
CA SER A 152 3.08 -9.09 13.87
C SER A 152 3.92 -10.38 13.87
N LYS A 153 3.88 -11.12 12.76
CA LYS A 153 4.71 -12.32 12.58
C LYS A 153 6.19 -12.01 12.32
N HIS A 154 6.53 -10.75 12.10
CA HIS A 154 7.86 -10.33 11.68
C HIS A 154 8.71 -9.77 12.81
N PHE A 155 8.07 -9.33 13.90
CA PHE A 155 8.71 -8.75 15.06
C PHE A 155 8.15 -9.32 16.35
N ARG A 156 9.00 -9.45 17.36
CA ARG A 156 8.60 -9.81 18.71
C ARG A 156 8.06 -8.57 19.41
N TRP A 157 6.83 -8.64 19.83
CA TRP A 157 6.21 -7.57 20.60
C TRP A 157 6.63 -7.67 22.07
N SER A 158 7.01 -6.54 22.67
CA SER A 158 7.30 -6.41 24.08
C SER A 158 6.67 -5.13 24.62
N ASP A 159 5.63 -5.28 25.45
CA ASP A 159 4.93 -4.18 26.10
C ASP A 159 5.90 -3.29 26.88
N GLU A 160 6.82 -3.90 27.63
CA GLU A 160 7.77 -3.18 28.47
C GLU A 160 8.77 -2.39 27.65
N SER A 161 9.36 -3.02 26.62
CA SER A 161 10.34 -2.36 25.75
C SER A 161 9.75 -1.14 25.04
N ILE A 162 8.55 -1.28 24.45
CA ILE A 162 7.89 -0.17 23.74
C ILE A 162 7.49 0.94 24.71
N ALA A 163 6.90 0.59 25.88
CA ALA A 163 6.53 1.59 26.87
C ALA A 163 7.76 2.37 27.36
N GLN A 164 8.90 1.69 27.60
CA GLN A 164 10.14 2.37 28.03
C GLN A 164 10.68 3.31 26.96
N GLN A 165 10.68 2.91 25.68
CA GLN A 165 11.11 3.77 24.58
C GLN A 165 10.21 5.02 24.49
N ILE A 166 8.88 4.87 24.61
CA ILE A 166 7.93 5.98 24.59
C ILE A 166 8.15 6.91 25.77
N GLN A 167 8.34 6.37 27.00
CA GLN A 167 8.62 7.17 28.19
C GLN A 167 9.92 7.98 28.05
N ASN A 168 10.99 7.35 27.57
CA ASN A 168 12.26 8.01 27.33
C ASN A 168 12.13 9.15 26.31
N LEU A 169 11.41 8.89 25.22
CA LEU A 169 11.13 9.88 24.18
C LEU A 169 10.40 11.11 24.74
N ILE A 170 9.30 10.88 25.47
CA ILE A 170 8.49 11.97 26.04
C ILE A 170 9.29 12.76 27.07
N ALA A 171 10.03 12.08 27.94
CA ALA A 171 10.86 12.73 28.97
C ALA A 171 12.03 13.55 28.39
N SER A 172 12.52 13.18 27.21
CA SER A 172 13.68 13.84 26.57
C SER A 172 13.30 14.99 25.63
N THR A 173 12.01 15.25 25.46
CA THR A 173 11.52 16.29 24.53
C THR A 173 10.50 17.20 25.19
N ARG A 174 10.29 18.38 24.61
CA ARG A 174 9.26 19.34 25.09
C ARG A 174 8.03 19.36 24.17
N LEU A 175 7.87 18.33 23.32
CA LEU A 175 6.76 18.27 22.38
C LEU A 175 5.45 17.87 23.09
N GLN A 176 4.35 18.35 22.57
CA GLN A 176 3.03 17.88 22.94
C GLN A 176 2.75 16.59 22.15
N TRP A 177 2.75 15.46 22.86
CA TRP A 177 2.62 14.16 22.25
C TRP A 177 1.18 13.69 22.14
N THR A 178 0.83 13.17 20.96
CA THR A 178 -0.35 12.32 20.76
C THR A 178 0.12 10.91 20.40
N ILE A 179 -0.46 9.89 21.01
CA ILE A 179 -0.20 8.49 20.72
C ILE A 179 -1.40 7.93 19.96
N ALA A 180 -1.19 7.28 18.84
CA ALA A 180 -2.24 6.60 18.09
C ALA A 180 -1.94 5.12 17.94
N ALA A 181 -2.89 4.29 18.34
CA ALA A 181 -2.84 2.84 18.26
C ALA A 181 -3.45 2.33 16.95
N SER A 182 -3.02 1.14 16.53
CA SER A 182 -3.67 0.38 15.46
C SER A 182 -4.57 -0.73 16.01
N GLU A 183 -5.39 -1.34 15.14
CA GLU A 183 -6.20 -2.53 15.48
C GLU A 183 -5.37 -3.72 15.99
N ARG A 184 -4.06 -3.75 15.68
CA ARG A 184 -3.14 -4.82 16.10
C ARG A 184 -2.49 -4.56 17.47
N THR A 185 -2.68 -3.35 18.01
CA THR A 185 -2.08 -2.97 19.31
C THR A 185 -2.83 -3.67 20.45
N PRO A 186 -2.14 -4.40 21.35
CA PRO A 186 -2.80 -5.08 22.46
C PRO A 186 -3.52 -4.08 23.39
N VAL A 187 -4.78 -4.35 23.69
CA VAL A 187 -5.60 -3.50 24.58
C VAL A 187 -4.98 -3.43 26.00
N SER A 188 -4.40 -4.51 26.50
CA SER A 188 -3.70 -4.54 27.79
C SER A 188 -2.51 -3.58 27.82
N PHE A 189 -1.76 -3.51 26.71
CA PHE A 189 -0.64 -2.58 26.56
C PHE A 189 -1.14 -1.13 26.64
N LEU A 190 -2.22 -0.79 25.92
CA LEU A 190 -2.77 0.57 25.91
C LEU A 190 -3.24 1.04 27.30
N LYS A 191 -3.91 0.15 28.05
CA LYS A 191 -4.33 0.42 29.44
C LYS A 191 -3.13 0.69 30.34
N ASN A 192 -2.09 -0.13 30.25
CA ASN A 192 -0.86 0.03 31.03
C ASN A 192 -0.09 1.31 30.65
N LEU A 193 -0.04 1.62 29.33
CA LEU A 193 0.61 2.83 28.84
C LEU A 193 -0.12 4.09 29.31
N GLN A 194 -1.45 4.12 29.25
CA GLN A 194 -2.26 5.23 29.73
C GLN A 194 -2.11 5.46 31.23
N ALA A 195 -2.00 4.40 32.00
CA ALA A 195 -1.75 4.50 33.45
C ALA A 195 -0.36 5.10 33.77
N LYS A 196 0.65 4.83 32.91
CA LYS A 196 2.01 5.40 33.06
C LYS A 196 2.13 6.82 32.53
N LEU A 197 1.29 7.21 31.59
CA LEU A 197 1.30 8.49 30.87
C LEU A 197 -0.12 9.13 30.86
N PRO A 198 -0.67 9.50 32.02
CA PRO A 198 -2.06 9.96 32.13
C PRO A 198 -2.33 11.26 31.36
N ASP A 199 -1.30 12.11 31.23
CA ASP A 199 -1.43 13.43 30.58
C ASP A 199 -1.23 13.38 29.06
N VAL A 200 -0.87 12.21 28.50
CA VAL A 200 -0.66 12.05 27.08
C VAL A 200 -1.94 11.58 26.40
N ARG A 201 -2.34 12.28 25.34
CA ARG A 201 -3.52 11.91 24.56
C ARG A 201 -3.28 10.60 23.82
N LEU A 202 -4.06 9.57 24.16
CA LEU A 202 -4.04 8.27 23.50
C LEU A 202 -5.31 8.11 22.66
N MET A 203 -5.12 7.77 21.38
CA MET A 203 -6.19 7.55 20.40
C MET A 203 -6.20 6.08 19.99
N THR A 204 -7.36 5.46 20.09
CA THR A 204 -7.60 4.11 19.59
C THR A 204 -8.23 4.14 18.20
N PRO A 205 -8.29 3.03 17.46
CA PRO A 205 -9.00 3.00 16.17
C PRO A 205 -10.47 3.45 16.27
N ASP A 206 -11.14 3.15 17.39
CA ASP A 206 -12.54 3.55 17.62
C ASP A 206 -12.72 5.07 17.82
N ASP A 207 -11.65 5.76 18.21
CA ASP A 207 -11.64 7.21 18.43
C ASP A 207 -11.33 8.01 17.15
N THR A 208 -11.03 7.34 16.04
CA THR A 208 -10.48 7.97 14.85
C THR A 208 -11.30 7.68 13.60
N SER A 209 -11.48 8.70 12.76
CA SER A 209 -12.02 8.53 11.40
C SER A 209 -10.91 8.17 10.40
N ALA A 210 -11.29 7.80 9.19
CA ALA A 210 -10.35 7.52 8.10
C ALA A 210 -9.47 8.74 7.71
N GLU A 211 -9.95 9.96 7.97
CA GLU A 211 -9.23 11.21 7.67
C GLU A 211 -8.39 11.69 8.86
N TRP A 212 -8.58 11.11 10.05
CA TRP A 212 -7.87 11.55 11.25
C TRP A 212 -6.35 11.47 11.11
N LEU A 213 -5.81 10.34 10.67
CA LEU A 213 -4.35 10.16 10.51
C LEU A 213 -3.78 11.08 9.43
N PRO A 214 -4.37 11.22 8.22
CA PRO A 214 -3.98 12.24 7.26
C PRO A 214 -3.91 13.65 7.84
N ASP A 215 -4.93 14.06 8.60
CA ASP A 215 -5.00 15.40 9.20
C ASP A 215 -3.92 15.60 10.28
N GLN A 216 -3.67 14.60 11.13
CA GLN A 216 -2.60 14.66 12.13
C GLN A 216 -1.23 14.75 11.47
N LEU A 217 -0.96 13.92 10.48
CA LEU A 217 0.33 13.92 9.76
C LEU A 217 0.55 15.22 9.00
N ALA A 218 -0.50 15.87 8.51
CA ALA A 218 -0.40 17.17 7.85
C ALA A 218 0.10 18.29 8.79
N CYS A 219 -0.13 18.14 10.10
CA CYS A 219 0.22 19.15 11.09
C CYS A 219 1.45 18.79 11.95
N THR A 220 1.96 17.55 11.86
CA THR A 220 2.99 17.04 12.77
C THR A 220 4.37 17.02 12.12
N GLY A 221 5.33 17.73 12.71
CA GLY A 221 6.72 17.79 12.23
C GLY A 221 7.57 16.59 12.66
N THR A 222 7.24 15.97 13.80
CA THR A 222 8.00 14.85 14.38
C THR A 222 7.10 13.65 14.62
N VAL A 223 7.41 12.53 13.98
CA VAL A 223 6.61 11.29 14.07
C VAL A 223 7.51 10.13 14.48
N TRP A 224 7.07 9.37 15.51
CA TRP A 224 7.71 8.12 15.88
C TRP A 224 6.79 6.95 15.57
N VAL A 225 7.35 5.89 15.00
CA VAL A 225 6.57 4.74 14.52
C VAL A 225 7.22 3.45 15.00
N THR A 226 6.42 2.48 15.50
CA THR A 226 6.95 1.15 15.76
C THR A 226 7.36 0.46 14.45
N CYS A 227 8.53 -0.15 14.40
CA CYS A 227 9.15 -0.63 13.16
C CYS A 227 8.40 -1.81 12.49
N ASP A 228 7.36 -2.38 13.11
CA ASP A 228 6.50 -3.41 12.53
C ASP A 228 5.50 -2.86 11.49
N SER A 229 5.27 -1.55 11.46
CA SER A 229 4.27 -0.92 10.60
C SER A 229 4.88 -0.12 9.44
N MET A 230 5.23 -0.82 8.36
CA MET A 230 5.77 -0.19 7.15
C MET A 230 4.83 0.87 6.55
N SER A 231 3.51 0.67 6.59
CA SER A 231 2.53 1.66 6.10
C SER A 231 2.69 2.98 6.82
N MET A 232 2.64 2.96 8.16
CA MET A 232 2.74 4.18 8.99
C MET A 232 4.08 4.90 8.80
N ILE A 233 5.18 4.14 8.62
CA ILE A 233 6.50 4.72 8.34
C ILE A 233 6.46 5.50 7.02
N TYR A 234 5.94 4.90 5.95
CA TYR A 234 5.86 5.57 4.65
C TYR A 234 4.82 6.69 4.63
N GLU A 235 3.76 6.59 5.40
CA GLU A 235 2.78 7.67 5.59
C GLU A 235 3.44 8.89 6.26
N ALA A 236 4.19 8.68 7.34
CA ALA A 236 4.93 9.74 8.02
C ALA A 236 5.99 10.39 7.11
N LEU A 237 6.75 9.57 6.36
CA LEU A 237 7.71 10.06 5.37
C LEU A 237 7.05 10.87 4.25
N THR A 238 5.89 10.41 3.76
CA THR A 238 5.12 11.12 2.72
C THR A 238 4.62 12.47 3.21
N ALA A 239 4.20 12.57 4.46
CA ALA A 239 3.80 13.84 5.07
C ALA A 239 4.97 14.86 5.17
N GLY A 240 6.20 14.39 5.05
CA GLY A 240 7.39 15.21 5.20
C GLY A 240 7.83 15.39 6.65
N ALA A 241 7.38 14.54 7.56
CA ALA A 241 7.80 14.56 8.95
C ALA A 241 9.23 14.04 9.13
N GLN A 242 9.89 14.46 10.20
CA GLN A 242 11.08 13.79 10.72
C GLN A 242 10.64 12.50 11.40
N VAL A 243 11.16 11.35 10.94
CA VAL A 243 10.66 10.05 11.37
C VAL A 243 11.68 9.32 12.24
N GLY A 244 11.26 9.00 13.47
CA GLY A 244 11.93 8.10 14.38
C GLY A 244 11.29 6.71 14.41
N LEU A 245 12.08 5.68 14.70
CA LEU A 245 11.59 4.32 14.84
C LEU A 245 11.67 3.85 16.29
N LEU A 246 10.55 3.40 16.83
CA LEU A 246 10.51 2.60 18.04
C LEU A 246 10.87 1.16 17.67
N GLU A 247 11.94 0.65 18.24
CA GLU A 247 12.57 -0.59 17.83
C GLU A 247 11.89 -1.81 18.45
N LEU A 248 11.70 -2.82 17.62
CA LEU A 248 11.25 -4.16 17.99
C LEU A 248 12.26 -5.19 17.47
N GLU A 249 12.46 -6.27 18.22
CA GLU A 249 13.34 -7.36 17.81
C GLU A 249 12.72 -8.12 16.62
N PRO A 250 13.43 -8.25 15.46
CA PRO A 250 12.94 -9.08 14.37
C PRO A 250 12.84 -10.55 14.78
N THR A 251 11.73 -11.22 14.42
CA THR A 251 11.56 -12.66 14.66
C THR A 251 12.56 -13.49 13.86
N SER A 252 12.88 -13.02 12.65
CA SER A 252 13.90 -13.62 11.78
C SER A 252 14.37 -12.59 10.76
N PRO A 253 15.58 -12.74 10.18
CA PRO A 253 15.98 -11.94 9.01
C PRO A 253 14.98 -12.10 7.89
N GLY A 254 14.52 -10.98 7.31
CA GLY A 254 13.50 -11.00 6.28
C GLY A 254 13.39 -9.70 5.51
N ARG A 255 12.51 -9.66 4.51
CA ARG A 255 12.32 -8.48 3.64
C ARG A 255 11.96 -7.22 4.42
N ILE A 256 11.13 -7.34 5.46
CA ILE A 256 10.68 -6.17 6.23
C ILE A 256 11.83 -5.65 7.09
N SER A 257 12.52 -6.50 7.84
CA SER A 257 13.68 -6.07 8.63
C SER A 257 14.80 -5.51 7.76
N SER A 258 15.05 -6.09 6.59
CA SER A 258 16.02 -5.56 5.62
C SER A 258 15.60 -4.17 5.09
N ASN A 259 14.32 -3.93 4.87
CA ASN A 259 13.81 -2.63 4.43
C ASN A 259 13.95 -1.57 5.53
N ILE A 260 13.66 -1.90 6.79
CA ILE A 260 13.93 -1.03 7.95
C ILE A 260 15.41 -0.64 8.01
N GLN A 261 16.30 -1.61 7.88
CA GLN A 261 17.75 -1.35 7.87
C GLN A 261 18.20 -0.48 6.69
N ARG A 262 17.53 -0.61 5.54
CA ARG A 262 17.76 0.26 4.39
C ARG A 262 17.34 1.69 4.69
N LEU A 263 16.17 1.91 5.27
CA LEU A 263 15.67 3.24 5.64
C LEU A 263 16.58 3.93 6.66
N ILE A 264 17.09 3.19 7.65
CA ILE A 264 18.06 3.71 8.63
C ILE A 264 19.38 4.10 7.94
N ARG A 265 19.93 3.19 7.11
CA ARG A 265 21.20 3.45 6.40
C ARG A 265 21.13 4.62 5.41
N SER A 266 19.98 4.79 4.74
CA SER A 266 19.75 5.93 3.84
C SER A 266 19.38 7.22 4.58
N SER A 267 19.39 7.21 5.91
CA SER A 267 19.03 8.35 6.75
C SER A 267 17.61 8.90 6.45
N MET A 268 16.70 8.05 6.00
CA MET A 268 15.29 8.41 5.87
C MET A 268 14.59 8.38 7.22
N VAL A 269 15.04 7.53 8.13
CA VAL A 269 14.52 7.40 9.50
C VAL A 269 15.67 7.25 10.50
N THR A 270 15.42 7.54 11.77
CA THR A 270 16.40 7.40 12.86
C THR A 270 15.89 6.37 13.86
N ALA A 271 16.68 5.35 14.20
CA ALA A 271 16.34 4.38 15.23
C ALA A 271 16.36 5.01 16.63
N SER A 272 15.51 4.52 17.54
CA SER A 272 15.44 5.04 18.92
C SER A 272 16.76 4.87 19.67
N SER A 273 17.47 3.78 19.46
CA SER A 273 18.81 3.55 20.02
C SER A 273 19.84 4.56 19.52
N ASP A 274 19.86 4.86 18.22
CA ASP A 274 20.74 5.87 17.63
C ASP A 274 20.43 7.27 18.18
N TRP A 275 19.13 7.60 18.28
CA TRP A 275 18.68 8.89 18.78
C TRP A 275 19.06 9.11 20.25
N LEU A 276 18.89 8.10 21.11
CA LEU A 276 19.33 8.14 22.51
C LEU A 276 20.86 8.32 22.63
N ASN A 277 21.60 7.84 21.66
CA ASN A 277 23.07 8.06 21.56
C ASN A 277 23.46 9.41 20.93
N GLY A 278 22.52 10.33 20.79
CA GLY A 278 22.75 11.70 20.33
C GLY A 278 22.64 11.92 18.81
N ARG A 279 22.25 10.91 18.02
CA ARG A 279 21.99 11.11 16.59
C ARG A 279 20.69 11.89 16.41
N PRO A 280 20.69 13.03 15.71
CA PRO A 280 19.45 13.77 15.48
C PRO A 280 18.49 12.99 14.58
N LEU A 281 17.19 13.33 14.64
CA LEU A 281 16.24 12.85 13.65
C LEU A 281 16.67 13.32 12.26
N SER A 282 16.54 12.44 11.30
CA SER A 282 16.86 12.76 9.91
C SER A 282 15.98 13.90 9.39
N ALA A 283 16.57 14.80 8.63
CA ALA A 283 15.81 15.88 8.00
C ALA A 283 14.71 15.28 7.11
N SER A 284 13.54 15.90 7.15
CA SER A 284 12.41 15.51 6.32
C SER A 284 12.82 15.37 4.85
N ALA A 285 12.49 14.25 4.24
CA ALA A 285 12.62 14.05 2.80
C ALA A 285 11.50 14.84 2.09
N LYS A 286 11.68 16.15 1.92
CA LYS A 286 10.68 17.13 1.46
C LYS A 286 9.93 16.76 0.16
N SER A 287 10.27 15.69 -0.53
CA SER A 287 9.66 15.32 -1.82
C SER A 287 9.28 13.85 -1.94
N PHE A 288 9.23 13.11 -0.82
CA PHE A 288 8.85 11.71 -0.87
C PHE A 288 7.33 11.58 -1.03
N SER A 289 6.85 11.31 -2.24
CA SER A 289 5.45 10.98 -2.53
C SER A 289 5.36 10.00 -3.69
N GLU A 290 5.37 8.72 -3.35
CA GLU A 290 5.28 7.65 -4.36
C GLU A 290 3.93 7.67 -5.08
N ALA A 291 2.84 8.05 -4.43
CA ALA A 291 1.54 8.19 -5.08
C ALA A 291 1.56 9.27 -6.17
N ASP A 292 2.15 10.44 -5.90
CA ASP A 292 2.26 11.51 -6.90
C ASP A 292 3.23 11.15 -8.03
N ARG A 293 4.36 10.51 -7.71
CA ARG A 293 5.29 10.04 -8.73
C ARG A 293 4.64 9.01 -9.66
N CYS A 294 4.01 8.00 -9.07
CA CYS A 294 3.34 6.94 -9.81
C CYS A 294 2.13 7.46 -10.61
N SER A 295 1.37 8.43 -10.10
CA SER A 295 0.24 9.00 -10.83
C SER A 295 0.66 9.65 -12.15
N ARG A 296 1.80 10.37 -12.18
CA ARG A 296 2.35 10.95 -13.42
C ARG A 296 2.74 9.85 -14.41
N ILE A 297 3.40 8.78 -13.94
CA ILE A 297 3.80 7.65 -14.79
C ILE A 297 2.58 6.92 -15.33
N VAL A 298 1.54 6.69 -14.52
CA VAL A 298 0.27 6.09 -14.98
C VAL A 298 -0.41 6.96 -16.01
N ALA A 299 -0.47 8.28 -15.79
CA ALA A 299 -1.06 9.21 -16.75
C ALA A 299 -0.31 9.20 -18.09
N GLU A 300 1.03 9.18 -18.05
CA GLU A 300 1.86 9.13 -19.23
C GLU A 300 1.73 7.80 -19.98
N ARG A 301 1.84 6.66 -19.27
CA ARG A 301 1.94 5.34 -19.91
C ARG A 301 0.60 4.70 -20.24
N CYS A 302 -0.47 5.03 -19.49
CA CYS A 302 -1.76 4.38 -19.63
C CYS A 302 -2.84 5.27 -20.22
N LEU A 303 -2.72 6.61 -20.13
CA LEU A 303 -3.79 7.54 -20.48
C LEU A 303 -3.40 8.52 -21.63
N SER A 304 -2.16 8.46 -22.10
CA SER A 304 -1.76 9.26 -23.27
C SER A 304 -2.35 8.67 -24.56
N PRO A 305 -2.74 9.51 -25.53
CA PRO A 305 -3.32 9.06 -26.82
C PRO A 305 -2.42 8.09 -27.59
N ASN A 306 -1.11 8.18 -27.39
CA ASN A 306 -0.09 7.37 -28.08
C ASN A 306 0.39 6.18 -27.21
N SER A 307 -0.27 5.90 -26.08
CA SER A 307 0.11 4.75 -25.23
C SER A 307 -0.08 3.45 -26.02
N PRO A 308 0.97 2.61 -26.18
CA PRO A 308 0.84 1.36 -26.93
C PRO A 308 -0.26 0.51 -26.27
N VAL A 309 -1.18 0.02 -27.11
CA VAL A 309 -2.16 -0.98 -26.65
C VAL A 309 -1.39 -2.27 -26.42
N THR A 310 -1.10 -2.61 -25.17
CA THR A 310 -0.65 -3.97 -24.88
C THR A 310 -1.75 -4.90 -25.33
N SER A 311 -1.41 -5.86 -26.19
CA SER A 311 -2.36 -6.85 -26.71
C SER A 311 -3.10 -7.48 -25.54
N GLY A 312 -4.40 -7.29 -25.47
CA GLY A 312 -5.24 -7.70 -24.34
C GLY A 312 -4.96 -9.18 -24.00
N PHE A 313 -4.75 -9.43 -22.70
CA PHE A 313 -4.67 -10.77 -22.11
C PHE A 313 -5.71 -11.70 -22.73
N ARG A 314 -5.27 -12.82 -23.30
CA ARG A 314 -6.15 -13.89 -23.78
C ARG A 314 -6.14 -15.03 -22.77
N ILE A 315 -7.30 -15.62 -22.47
CA ILE A 315 -7.35 -16.82 -21.61
C ILE A 315 -6.46 -17.94 -22.18
N ALA A 316 -6.31 -18.02 -23.51
CA ALA A 316 -5.39 -18.91 -24.17
C ALA A 316 -3.92 -18.71 -23.73
N ASP A 317 -3.54 -17.48 -23.35
CA ASP A 317 -2.17 -17.17 -22.89
C ASP A 317 -1.89 -17.75 -21.48
N LEU A 318 -2.94 -18.00 -20.68
CA LEU A 318 -2.86 -18.77 -19.43
C LEU A 318 -2.60 -20.28 -19.69
N LEU A 319 -3.11 -20.79 -20.80
CA LEU A 319 -3.03 -22.20 -21.14
C LEU A 319 -1.79 -22.54 -21.97
N SER A 320 -1.13 -21.54 -22.56
CA SER A 320 0.03 -21.68 -23.45
C SER A 320 1.39 -21.46 -22.76
N VAL A 321 1.45 -21.39 -21.43
CA VAL A 321 2.74 -21.34 -20.71
C VAL A 321 3.49 -22.65 -20.99
N PRO A 322 4.66 -22.61 -21.66
CA PRO A 322 5.38 -23.82 -22.01
C PRO A 322 5.76 -24.61 -20.76
N SER A 323 5.52 -25.91 -20.78
CA SER A 323 5.89 -26.88 -19.74
C SER A 323 7.41 -27.16 -19.71
N SER A 324 8.26 -26.19 -20.03
CA SER A 324 9.71 -26.34 -20.00
C SER A 324 10.22 -26.22 -18.56
N GLY A 325 10.41 -27.39 -17.98
CA GLY A 325 11.40 -27.73 -16.95
C GLY A 325 11.50 -26.91 -15.67
N GLU A 326 11.13 -27.53 -14.57
CA GLU A 326 11.60 -27.31 -13.17
C GLU A 326 11.10 -26.13 -12.33
N VAL A 327 10.45 -25.10 -12.86
CA VAL A 327 10.06 -23.92 -12.05
C VAL A 327 8.54 -23.75 -11.88
N ALA A 328 7.75 -24.55 -12.56
CA ALA A 328 6.27 -24.48 -12.57
C ALA A 328 5.59 -25.17 -11.39
N ASN A 329 6.30 -25.98 -10.59
CA ASN A 329 5.66 -26.94 -9.68
C ASN A 329 5.09 -26.39 -8.38
N ALA A 330 5.41 -25.16 -7.96
CA ALA A 330 4.87 -24.60 -6.72
C ALA A 330 3.61 -23.74 -6.92
N ASN A 331 3.51 -23.05 -8.09
CA ASN A 331 2.38 -22.14 -8.35
C ASN A 331 1.30 -22.75 -9.27
N LEU A 332 1.62 -23.81 -10.04
CA LEU A 332 0.67 -24.46 -10.95
C LEU A 332 -0.17 -25.55 -10.28
N ARG A 333 0.22 -26.06 -9.11
CA ARG A 333 -0.63 -27.01 -8.36
C ARG A 333 -1.96 -26.39 -7.92
N GLY A 334 -1.98 -25.07 -7.67
CA GLY A 334 -3.21 -24.33 -7.42
C GLY A 334 -4.08 -24.08 -8.66
N LEU A 335 -3.45 -23.96 -9.83
CA LEU A 335 -4.15 -23.73 -11.11
C LEU A 335 -4.66 -25.03 -11.74
N GLY A 336 -3.94 -26.13 -11.60
CA GLY A 336 -4.34 -27.43 -12.16
C GLY A 336 -5.63 -27.99 -11.56
N SER A 337 -5.86 -27.80 -10.24
CA SER A 337 -7.12 -28.21 -9.60
C SER A 337 -8.31 -27.31 -9.97
N LEU A 338 -8.07 -26.04 -10.34
CA LEU A 338 -9.08 -25.09 -10.77
C LEU A 338 -9.51 -25.27 -12.23
N ILE A 339 -8.64 -25.79 -13.10
CA ILE A 339 -8.92 -26.01 -14.52
C ILE A 339 -9.79 -27.26 -14.72
N SER A 340 -9.70 -28.25 -13.82
CA SER A 340 -10.51 -29.48 -13.91
C SER A 340 -12.00 -29.26 -13.60
N GLU A 341 -12.38 -28.15 -12.99
CA GLU A 341 -13.78 -27.85 -12.62
C GLU A 341 -14.54 -27.00 -13.66
N VAL A 342 -13.87 -26.46 -14.68
CA VAL A 342 -14.51 -25.58 -15.68
C VAL A 342 -14.76 -26.37 -16.99
N ARG A 343 -15.87 -27.08 -17.10
CA ARG A 343 -16.43 -27.48 -18.39
C ARG A 343 -17.04 -26.24 -19.07
N ILE A 344 -16.31 -25.64 -20.00
CA ILE A 344 -16.85 -24.57 -20.85
C ILE A 344 -17.59 -25.25 -22.01
N PRO A 345 -18.89 -25.01 -22.25
CA PRO A 345 -19.51 -25.41 -23.48
C PRO A 345 -18.96 -24.56 -24.61
N LEU A 346 -18.28 -25.19 -25.54
CA LEU A 346 -17.92 -24.62 -26.83
C LEU A 346 -19.17 -24.38 -27.66
N ARG A 347 -19.55 -23.13 -27.81
CA ARG A 347 -20.39 -22.64 -28.93
C ARG A 347 -19.79 -21.33 -29.44
#